data_02f6ca9b9017a1ca1f711ded465cde70
#
_entry.id   02f6ca9b9017a1ca1f711ded465cde70
#
_cell.length_a   1.000
_cell.length_b   1.000
_cell.length_c   1.000
_cell.angle_alpha   90.00
_cell.angle_beta   90.00
_cell.angle_gamma   90.00
#
_symmetry.space_group_name_H-M   'P 1'
#
loop_
_entity.id
_entity.type
_entity.pdbx_description
1 polymer ?
#
loop_
_entity_poly.entity_id
_entity_poly.type
_entity_poly.pdbx_seq_one_letter_code
_entity_poly.pdbx_strand_id
1 'polypeptide(L)'
;MNMPSHTPLPQSADKIFLALGQTLYLCQLFEITMLELLATANELLEGTGDGRRYQSSIETLSRKTLGQLLNDFRKKADIRTDIDEQLDTGLSARNFVVHHFAAHLGDDLADESKVSVHQRTLYEKCSVVMAANDLGLSILESIGRLHSDRCNKMLAELQDTKNALREIAAHSVRRH
;
A
#
# COMPACT_ATOMS: atom_id res chain seq x y z
N MET A 1 -8.24 4.79 -44.19
CA MET A 1 -8.39 4.85 -42.73
C MET A 1 -7.31 5.79 -42.19
N ASN A 2 -7.68 7.01 -41.79
CA ASN A 2 -6.73 7.92 -41.18
C ASN A 2 -6.45 7.45 -39.76
N MET A 3 -5.21 7.07 -39.47
CA MET A 3 -4.78 6.89 -38.07
C MET A 3 -4.97 8.20 -37.32
N PRO A 4 -5.56 8.17 -36.12
CA PRO A 4 -5.62 9.39 -35.31
C PRO A 4 -4.19 9.88 -35.06
N SER A 5 -3.93 11.15 -35.36
CA SER A 5 -2.66 11.80 -35.06
C SER A 5 -2.47 11.78 -33.54
N HIS A 6 -1.53 10.95 -33.07
CA HIS A 6 -1.13 10.98 -31.67
C HIS A 6 -0.47 12.33 -31.38
N THR A 7 -1.21 13.25 -30.79
CA THR A 7 -0.60 14.42 -30.17
C THR A 7 0.29 13.91 -29.03
N PRO A 8 1.59 14.23 -29.02
CA PRO A 8 2.45 13.84 -27.90
C PRO A 8 1.92 14.43 -26.62
N LEU A 9 1.89 13.60 -25.55
CA LEU A 9 1.51 14.09 -24.23
C LEU A 9 2.49 15.17 -23.78
N PRO A 10 2.03 16.21 -23.08
CA PRO A 10 2.91 17.23 -22.54
C PRO A 10 3.89 16.62 -21.50
N GLN A 11 5.08 17.20 -21.38
CA GLN A 11 6.11 16.74 -20.46
C GLN A 11 5.65 16.70 -18.98
N SER A 12 4.64 17.50 -18.65
CA SER A 12 3.96 17.48 -17.35
C SER A 12 3.22 16.18 -17.06
N ALA A 13 2.76 15.46 -18.10
CA ALA A 13 2.10 14.15 -17.94
C ALA A 13 3.04 13.08 -17.36
N ASP A 14 4.33 13.13 -17.70
CA ASP A 14 5.33 12.18 -17.16
C ASP A 14 5.42 12.28 -15.64
N LYS A 15 5.28 13.47 -15.07
CA LYS A 15 5.31 13.67 -13.60
C LYS A 15 4.12 13.01 -12.92
N ILE A 16 2.92 13.11 -13.52
CA ILE A 16 1.73 12.42 -12.99
C ILE A 16 1.91 10.91 -13.06
N PHE A 17 2.36 10.38 -14.20
CA PHE A 17 2.55 8.93 -14.35
C PHE A 17 3.61 8.39 -13.39
N LEU A 18 4.69 9.14 -13.15
CA LEU A 18 5.69 8.77 -12.16
C LEU A 18 5.09 8.75 -10.74
N ALA A 19 4.38 9.83 -10.35
CA ALA A 19 3.73 9.92 -9.05
C ALA A 19 2.66 8.83 -8.86
N LEU A 20 1.88 8.53 -9.91
CA LEU A 20 0.89 7.46 -9.89
C LEU A 20 1.55 6.10 -9.73
N GLY A 21 2.62 5.82 -10.48
CA GLY A 21 3.37 4.56 -10.38
C GLY A 21 3.94 4.34 -8.97
N GLN A 22 4.54 5.37 -8.38
CA GLN A 22 5.04 5.33 -6.99
C GLN A 22 3.91 5.07 -6.00
N THR A 23 2.77 5.75 -6.14
CA THR A 23 1.64 5.59 -5.23
C THR A 23 1.00 4.20 -5.37
N LEU A 24 0.87 3.67 -6.60
CA LEU A 24 0.37 2.32 -6.84
C LEU A 24 1.26 1.26 -6.20
N TYR A 25 2.58 1.45 -6.27
CA TYR A 25 3.52 0.54 -5.62
C TYR A 25 3.35 0.54 -4.09
N LEU A 26 3.17 1.71 -3.47
CA LEU A 26 2.85 1.80 -2.04
C LEU A 26 1.50 1.16 -1.68
N CYS A 27 0.49 1.27 -2.55
CA CYS A 27 -0.77 0.57 -2.39
C CYS A 27 -0.58 -0.96 -2.35
N GLN A 28 0.26 -1.50 -3.23
CA GLN A 28 0.58 -2.94 -3.25
C GLN A 28 1.33 -3.37 -1.99
N LEU A 29 2.26 -2.54 -1.49
CA LEU A 29 2.94 -2.85 -0.23
C LEU A 29 1.99 -2.89 0.95
N PHE A 30 1.06 -1.96 1.04
CA PHE A 30 0.05 -1.98 2.09
C PHE A 30 -0.80 -3.27 2.04
N GLU A 31 -1.17 -3.72 0.85
CA GLU A 31 -1.86 -5.01 0.67
C GLU A 31 -1.01 -6.19 1.15
N ILE A 32 0.27 -6.23 0.79
CA ILE A 32 1.21 -7.27 1.22
C ILE A 32 1.36 -7.23 2.75
N THR A 33 1.56 -6.06 3.34
CA THR A 33 1.69 -5.92 4.80
C THR A 33 0.46 -6.45 5.54
N MET A 34 -0.74 -6.15 5.06
CA MET A 34 -1.98 -6.65 5.67
C MET A 34 -2.16 -8.16 5.49
N LEU A 35 -1.75 -8.71 4.34
CA LEU A 35 -1.73 -10.14 4.09
C LEU A 35 -0.79 -10.86 5.06
N GLU A 36 0.45 -10.35 5.20
CA GLU A 36 1.47 -10.88 6.11
C GLU A 36 1.02 -10.81 7.58
N LEU A 37 0.43 -9.68 7.97
CA LEU A 37 -0.10 -9.50 9.31
C LEU A 37 -1.18 -10.54 9.64
N LEU A 38 -2.11 -10.77 8.72
CA LEU A 38 -3.19 -11.72 8.91
C LEU A 38 -2.69 -13.18 8.86
N ALA A 39 -1.74 -13.50 7.98
CA ALA A 39 -1.13 -14.82 7.91
C ALA A 39 -0.36 -15.14 9.20
N THR A 40 0.38 -14.15 9.72
CA THR A 40 1.09 -14.27 11.00
C THR A 40 0.12 -14.46 12.16
N ALA A 41 -0.97 -13.69 12.21
CA ALA A 41 -2.01 -13.87 13.23
C ALA A 41 -2.65 -15.28 13.16
N ASN A 42 -2.89 -15.80 11.95
CA ASN A 42 -3.40 -17.16 11.79
C ASN A 42 -2.44 -18.24 12.31
N GLU A 43 -1.13 -18.08 12.05
CA GLU A 43 -0.14 -19.02 12.57
C GLU A 43 -0.07 -18.99 14.10
N LEU A 44 -0.16 -17.80 14.70
CA LEU A 44 -0.09 -17.63 16.16
C LEU A 44 -1.33 -18.14 16.89
N LEU A 45 -2.52 -17.91 16.32
CA LEU A 45 -3.79 -18.23 16.98
C LEU A 45 -4.24 -19.68 16.70
N GLU A 46 -3.93 -20.22 15.53
CA GLU A 46 -4.48 -21.47 15.04
C GLU A 46 -3.42 -22.46 14.57
N GLY A 47 -2.16 -22.03 14.46
CA GLY A 47 -1.05 -22.84 13.96
C GLY A 47 -0.39 -23.70 15.03
N THR A 48 0.50 -24.57 14.58
CA THR A 48 1.32 -25.46 15.42
C THR A 48 2.71 -24.90 15.69
N GLY A 49 3.00 -23.68 15.23
CA GLY A 49 4.30 -23.02 15.34
C GLY A 49 5.34 -23.52 14.31
N ASP A 50 4.97 -24.43 13.41
CA ASP A 50 5.83 -24.97 12.37
C ASP A 50 5.75 -24.21 11.03
N GLY A 51 4.92 -23.17 10.97
CA GLY A 51 4.71 -22.29 9.83
C GLY A 51 3.85 -22.85 8.71
N ARG A 52 3.25 -24.03 8.87
CA ARG A 52 2.37 -24.59 7.85
C ARG A 52 1.08 -23.80 7.72
N ARG A 53 0.54 -23.33 8.83
CA ARG A 53 -0.66 -22.50 8.85
C ARG A 53 -0.40 -21.14 8.20
N TYR A 54 0.77 -20.54 8.44
CA TYR A 54 1.19 -19.33 7.78
C TYR A 54 1.24 -19.51 6.26
N GLN A 55 1.94 -20.54 5.75
CA GLN A 55 2.04 -20.79 4.31
C GLN A 55 0.68 -21.02 3.67
N SER A 56 -0.17 -21.84 4.25
CA SER A 56 -1.55 -22.08 3.80
C SER A 56 -2.39 -20.79 3.81
N SER A 57 -2.16 -19.91 4.80
CA SER A 57 -2.83 -18.62 4.88
C SER A 57 -2.42 -17.70 3.74
N ILE A 58 -1.13 -17.59 3.42
CA ILE A 58 -0.64 -16.78 2.29
C ILE A 58 -1.34 -17.18 0.99
N GLU A 59 -1.42 -18.47 0.69
CA GLU A 59 -2.07 -18.97 -0.52
C GLU A 59 -3.55 -18.60 -0.60
N THR A 60 -4.25 -18.63 0.53
CA THR A 60 -5.69 -18.32 0.60
C THR A 60 -5.94 -16.81 0.60
N LEU A 61 -5.16 -16.07 1.38
CA LEU A 61 -5.34 -14.64 1.59
C LEU A 61 -4.90 -13.81 0.37
N SER A 62 -3.93 -14.29 -0.42
CA SER A 62 -3.47 -13.61 -1.65
C SER A 62 -4.56 -13.41 -2.70
N ARG A 63 -5.69 -14.11 -2.58
CA ARG A 63 -6.86 -13.97 -3.46
C ARG A 63 -7.88 -12.94 -2.95
N LYS A 64 -7.67 -12.36 -1.77
CA LYS A 64 -8.57 -11.40 -1.13
C LYS A 64 -8.19 -9.97 -1.49
N THR A 65 -9.19 -9.10 -1.53
CA THR A 65 -8.97 -7.66 -1.61
C THR A 65 -8.50 -7.11 -0.27
N LEU A 66 -7.83 -5.94 -0.27
CA LEU A 66 -7.40 -5.27 0.96
C LEU A 66 -8.55 -5.06 1.95
N GLY A 67 -9.75 -4.68 1.48
CA GLY A 67 -10.92 -4.53 2.34
C GLY A 67 -11.36 -5.84 3.01
N GLN A 68 -11.25 -6.97 2.29
CA GLN A 68 -11.52 -8.29 2.87
C GLN A 68 -10.46 -8.69 3.90
N LEU A 69 -9.19 -8.38 3.65
CA LEU A 69 -8.10 -8.62 4.61
C LEU A 69 -8.30 -7.82 5.90
N LEU A 70 -8.64 -6.54 5.80
CA LEU A 70 -8.94 -5.70 6.95
C LEU A 70 -10.15 -6.20 7.76
N ASN A 71 -11.23 -6.61 7.08
CA ASN A 71 -12.40 -7.18 7.73
C ASN A 71 -12.06 -8.49 8.48
N ASP A 72 -11.22 -9.33 7.89
CA ASP A 72 -10.81 -10.57 8.55
C ASP A 72 -9.86 -10.31 9.73
N PHE A 73 -9.02 -9.27 9.63
CA PHE A 73 -8.17 -8.83 10.73
C PHE A 73 -9.02 -8.35 11.92
N ARG A 74 -10.03 -7.52 11.67
CA ARG A 74 -11.00 -7.05 12.70
C ARG A 74 -11.71 -8.18 13.43
N LYS A 75 -11.99 -9.29 12.77
CA LYS A 75 -12.62 -10.46 13.41
C LYS A 75 -11.69 -11.22 14.35
N LYS A 76 -10.37 -11.09 14.16
CA LYS A 76 -9.35 -11.84 14.89
C LYS A 76 -8.69 -11.05 16.02
N ALA A 77 -8.70 -9.74 15.92
CA ALA A 77 -8.04 -8.85 16.86
C ALA A 77 -9.03 -7.79 17.38
N ASP A 78 -8.97 -7.53 18.68
CA ASP A 78 -9.61 -6.37 19.29
C ASP A 78 -8.74 -5.14 18.98
N ILE A 79 -9.11 -4.40 17.94
CA ILE A 79 -8.31 -3.30 17.41
C ILE A 79 -8.80 -2.01 18.05
N ARG A 80 -7.89 -1.20 18.58
CA ARG A 80 -8.21 0.15 19.08
C ARG A 80 -8.81 1.00 17.95
N THR A 81 -9.79 1.82 18.29
CA THR A 81 -10.54 2.65 17.34
C THR A 81 -9.64 3.55 16.50
N ASP A 82 -8.61 4.16 17.09
CA ASP A 82 -7.67 5.04 16.38
C ASP A 82 -6.82 4.29 15.34
N ILE A 83 -6.44 3.05 15.64
CA ILE A 83 -5.73 2.16 14.69
C ILE A 83 -6.67 1.78 13.54
N ASP A 84 -7.90 1.39 13.85
CA ASP A 84 -8.89 0.99 12.86
C ASP A 84 -9.25 2.13 11.90
N GLU A 85 -9.46 3.34 12.42
CA GLU A 85 -9.70 4.55 11.62
C GLU A 85 -8.53 4.88 10.70
N GLN A 86 -7.29 4.70 11.15
CA GLN A 86 -6.11 4.93 10.32
C GLN A 86 -6.01 3.90 9.18
N LEU A 87 -6.29 2.63 9.47
CA LEU A 87 -6.31 1.56 8.43
C LEU A 87 -7.43 1.80 7.41
N ASP A 88 -8.63 2.21 7.85
CA ASP A 88 -9.74 2.58 6.96
C ASP A 88 -9.42 3.79 6.08
N THR A 89 -8.75 4.77 6.64
CA THR A 89 -8.29 5.95 5.89
C THR A 89 -7.29 5.54 4.80
N GLY A 90 -6.38 4.61 5.13
CA GLY A 90 -5.44 4.01 4.17
C GLY A 90 -6.16 3.22 3.07
N LEU A 91 -7.15 2.39 3.43
CA LEU A 91 -7.98 1.64 2.47
C LEU A 91 -8.72 2.59 1.51
N SER A 92 -9.31 3.65 2.04
CA SER A 92 -10.04 4.65 1.25
C SER A 92 -9.11 5.39 0.28
N ALA A 93 -7.92 5.78 0.73
CA ALA A 93 -6.91 6.41 -0.11
C ALA A 93 -6.42 5.46 -1.22
N ARG A 94 -6.12 4.20 -0.88
CA ARG A 94 -5.76 3.16 -1.86
C ARG A 94 -6.85 2.95 -2.91
N ASN A 95 -8.11 2.83 -2.48
CA ASN A 95 -9.23 2.62 -3.39
C ASN A 95 -9.43 3.80 -4.34
N PHE A 96 -9.25 5.04 -3.86
CA PHE A 96 -9.26 6.22 -4.71
C PHE A 96 -8.19 6.12 -5.80
N VAL A 97 -6.93 5.83 -5.43
CA VAL A 97 -5.81 5.76 -6.38
C VAL A 97 -6.02 4.67 -7.42
N VAL A 98 -6.41 3.48 -6.99
CA VAL A 98 -6.50 2.30 -7.88
C VAL A 98 -7.74 2.33 -8.78
N HIS A 99 -8.87 2.84 -8.28
CA HIS A 99 -10.15 2.70 -8.99
C HIS A 99 -10.73 4.03 -9.49
N HIS A 100 -10.36 5.16 -8.89
CA HIS A 100 -11.03 6.43 -9.18
C HIS A 100 -10.10 7.51 -9.74
N PHE A 101 -8.78 7.41 -9.53
CA PHE A 101 -7.86 8.46 -9.93
C PHE A 101 -7.87 8.70 -11.44
N ALA A 102 -7.91 7.66 -12.26
CA ALA A 102 -7.95 7.81 -13.73
C ALA A 102 -9.20 8.57 -14.19
N ALA A 103 -10.36 8.30 -13.59
CA ALA A 103 -11.59 9.03 -13.89
C ALA A 103 -11.54 10.47 -13.36
N HIS A 104 -10.88 10.70 -12.22
CA HIS A 104 -10.68 12.02 -11.64
C HIS A 104 -9.70 12.87 -12.47
N LEU A 105 -8.69 12.25 -13.07
CA LEU A 105 -7.75 12.92 -13.96
C LEU A 105 -8.44 13.37 -15.27
N GLY A 106 -9.31 12.53 -15.85
CA GLY A 106 -10.06 12.84 -17.07
C GLY A 106 -9.18 13.38 -18.20
N ASP A 107 -9.64 14.49 -18.82
CA ASP A 107 -8.94 15.16 -19.92
C ASP A 107 -7.94 16.22 -19.44
N ASP A 108 -7.71 16.34 -18.14
CA ASP A 108 -6.90 17.40 -17.53
C ASP A 108 -5.39 17.26 -17.80
N LEU A 109 -4.94 16.13 -18.37
CA LEU A 109 -3.54 15.91 -18.74
C LEU A 109 -2.95 16.95 -19.67
N ALA A 110 -3.78 17.61 -20.47
CA ALA A 110 -3.36 18.65 -21.40
C ALA A 110 -3.17 20.04 -20.75
N ASP A 111 -3.66 20.22 -19.51
CA ASP A 111 -3.62 21.47 -18.75
C ASP A 111 -2.59 21.40 -17.63
N GLU A 112 -1.47 22.10 -17.79
CA GLU A 112 -0.35 22.07 -16.84
C GLU A 112 -0.73 22.56 -15.45
N SER A 113 -1.68 23.49 -15.33
CA SER A 113 -2.17 23.98 -14.04
C SER A 113 -2.94 22.88 -13.26
N LYS A 114 -3.76 22.12 -13.97
CA LYS A 114 -4.53 21.01 -13.42
C LYS A 114 -3.66 19.81 -13.10
N VAL A 115 -2.64 19.53 -13.91
CA VAL A 115 -1.62 18.50 -13.65
C VAL A 115 -1.01 18.68 -12.27
N SER A 116 -0.67 19.90 -11.89
CA SER A 116 -0.10 20.19 -10.56
C SER A 116 -1.07 19.88 -9.41
N VAL A 117 -2.37 20.11 -9.62
CA VAL A 117 -3.41 19.78 -8.63
C VAL A 117 -3.53 18.26 -8.47
N HIS A 118 -3.58 17.53 -9.59
CA HIS A 118 -3.66 16.05 -9.56
C HIS A 118 -2.42 15.41 -8.94
N GLN A 119 -1.24 15.98 -9.22
CA GLN A 119 0.00 15.53 -8.60
C GLN A 119 -0.02 15.72 -7.07
N ARG A 120 -0.50 16.86 -6.59
CA ARG A 120 -0.69 17.12 -5.15
C ARG A 120 -1.64 16.09 -4.53
N THR A 121 -2.79 15.85 -5.17
CA THR A 121 -3.75 14.83 -4.71
C THR A 121 -3.10 13.45 -4.59
N LEU A 122 -2.28 13.03 -5.57
CA LEU A 122 -1.54 11.77 -5.47
C LEU A 122 -0.58 11.75 -4.28
N TYR A 123 0.18 12.82 -4.04
CA TYR A 123 1.09 12.88 -2.90
C TYR A 123 0.36 12.83 -1.55
N GLU A 124 -0.79 13.48 -1.44
CA GLU A 124 -1.63 13.41 -0.25
C GLU A 124 -2.11 11.97 -0.02
N LYS A 125 -2.61 11.28 -1.06
CA LYS A 125 -3.03 9.86 -0.96
C LYS A 125 -1.86 8.94 -0.68
N CYS A 126 -0.71 9.19 -1.31
CA CYS A 126 0.54 8.47 -1.06
C CYS A 126 0.94 8.53 0.42
N SER A 127 0.92 9.72 1.02
CA SER A 127 1.26 9.91 2.45
C SER A 127 0.30 9.14 3.37
N VAL A 128 -1.00 9.14 3.05
CA VAL A 128 -2.01 8.42 3.82
C VAL A 128 -1.81 6.90 3.73
N VAL A 129 -1.59 6.36 2.52
CA VAL A 129 -1.32 4.92 2.33
C VAL A 129 -0.03 4.51 3.03
N MET A 130 1.01 5.35 2.97
CA MET A 130 2.28 5.09 3.64
C MET A 130 2.12 5.04 5.16
N ALA A 131 1.35 5.96 5.75
CA ALA A 131 1.07 5.96 7.19
C ALA A 131 0.31 4.69 7.63
N ALA A 132 -0.67 4.23 6.84
CA ALA A 132 -1.40 2.99 7.12
C ALA A 132 -0.50 1.75 6.98
N ASN A 133 0.38 1.72 5.98
CA ASN A 133 1.38 0.66 5.82
C ASN A 133 2.37 0.62 6.98
N ASP A 134 2.87 1.78 7.41
CA ASP A 134 3.79 1.92 8.55
C ASP A 134 3.15 1.42 9.85
N LEU A 135 1.86 1.70 10.04
CA LEU A 135 1.09 1.17 11.16
C LEU A 135 0.99 -0.36 11.10
N GLY A 136 0.65 -0.93 9.93
CA GLY A 136 0.61 -2.38 9.74
C GLY A 136 1.94 -3.05 10.04
N LEU A 137 3.06 -2.48 9.57
CA LEU A 137 4.41 -2.96 9.88
C LEU A 137 4.73 -2.86 11.38
N SER A 138 4.33 -1.78 12.05
CA SER A 138 4.55 -1.61 13.49
C SER A 138 3.79 -2.64 14.33
N ILE A 139 2.59 -3.02 13.91
CA ILE A 139 1.82 -4.11 14.52
C ILE A 139 2.56 -5.45 14.31
N LEU A 140 3.00 -5.72 13.09
CA LEU A 140 3.72 -6.94 12.74
C LEU A 140 5.04 -7.06 13.52
N GLU A 141 5.80 -5.96 13.67
CA GLU A 141 7.00 -5.87 14.52
C GLU A 141 6.68 -6.19 15.99
N SER A 142 5.58 -5.66 16.49
CA SER A 142 5.15 -5.89 17.88
C SER A 142 4.82 -7.36 18.11
N ILE A 143 4.13 -7.99 17.16
CA ILE A 143 3.86 -9.42 17.17
C ILE A 143 5.18 -10.22 17.09
N GLY A 144 6.09 -9.85 16.20
CA GLY A 144 7.38 -10.50 16.04
C GLY A 144 8.26 -10.48 17.29
N ARG A 145 8.23 -9.37 18.07
CA ARG A 145 8.94 -9.27 19.35
C ARG A 145 8.37 -10.19 20.43
N LEU A 146 7.08 -10.50 20.36
CA LEU A 146 6.40 -11.37 21.31
C LEU A 146 6.57 -12.86 20.97
N HIS A 147 6.86 -13.18 19.72
CA HIS A 147 6.89 -14.55 19.19
C HIS A 147 8.11 -14.77 18.30
N SER A 148 9.10 -15.46 18.80
CA SER A 148 10.29 -16.12 18.22
C SER A 148 10.95 -15.64 16.90
N ASP A 149 12.21 -16.07 16.68
CA ASP A 149 13.17 -15.74 15.61
C ASP A 149 12.65 -15.79 14.15
N ARG A 150 11.58 -16.53 13.89
CA ARG A 150 11.01 -16.70 12.54
C ARG A 150 10.23 -15.48 12.07
N CYS A 151 9.48 -14.85 12.97
CA CYS A 151 8.82 -13.56 12.68
C CYS A 151 9.86 -12.45 12.46
N ASN A 152 10.98 -12.49 13.16
CA ASN A 152 12.05 -11.51 13.03
C ASN A 152 12.71 -11.52 11.64
N LYS A 153 12.87 -12.68 11.01
CA LYS A 153 13.42 -12.76 9.64
C LYS A 153 12.48 -12.13 8.61
N MET A 154 11.20 -12.43 8.69
CA MET A 154 10.19 -11.87 7.79
C MET A 154 10.06 -10.35 7.96
N LEU A 155 10.12 -9.86 9.19
CA LEU A 155 10.14 -8.43 9.51
C LEU A 155 11.35 -7.71 8.94
N ALA A 156 12.53 -8.32 8.96
CA ALA A 156 13.73 -7.74 8.36
C ALA A 156 13.56 -7.53 6.85
N GLU A 157 13.03 -8.51 6.13
CA GLU A 157 12.78 -8.42 4.68
C GLU A 157 11.77 -7.31 4.33
N LEU A 158 10.69 -7.17 5.12
CA LEU A 158 9.69 -6.09 4.93
C LEU A 158 10.27 -4.71 5.25
N GLN A 159 11.10 -4.62 6.28
CA GLN A 159 11.74 -3.36 6.67
C GLN A 159 12.77 -2.88 5.64
N ASP A 160 13.53 -3.79 5.04
CA ASP A 160 14.47 -3.47 3.97
C ASP A 160 13.73 -2.93 2.74
N THR A 161 12.61 -3.54 2.39
CA THR A 161 11.75 -3.06 1.31
C THR A 161 11.21 -1.66 1.61
N LYS A 162 10.75 -1.41 2.84
CA LYS A 162 10.29 -0.09 3.29
C LYS A 162 11.38 0.98 3.20
N ASN A 163 12.59 0.65 3.62
CA ASN A 163 13.71 1.60 3.59
C ASN A 163 14.10 1.96 2.14
N ALA A 164 14.17 0.98 1.24
CA ALA A 164 14.42 1.21 -0.18
C ALA A 164 13.38 2.16 -0.80
N LEU A 165 12.11 2.02 -0.42
CA LEU A 165 11.05 2.92 -0.89
C LEU A 165 11.15 4.33 -0.35
N ARG A 166 11.47 4.49 0.94
CA ARG A 166 11.69 5.82 1.52
C ARG A 166 12.83 6.54 0.81
N GLU A 167 13.90 5.83 0.45
CA GLU A 167 15.00 6.40 -0.31
C GLU A 167 14.56 6.83 -1.71
N ILE A 168 13.78 6.02 -2.42
CA ILE A 168 13.23 6.36 -3.74
C ILE A 168 12.33 7.60 -3.62
N ALA A 169 11.42 7.64 -2.64
CA ALA A 169 10.54 8.78 -2.41
C ALA A 169 11.33 10.05 -2.07
N ALA A 170 12.35 9.96 -1.21
CA ALA A 170 13.19 11.10 -0.83
C ALA A 170 14.02 11.64 -1.99
N HIS A 171 14.49 10.78 -2.91
CA HIS A 171 15.25 11.19 -4.10
C HIS A 171 14.36 11.88 -5.15
N SER A 172 13.10 11.48 -5.28
CA SER A 172 12.17 12.12 -6.21
C SER A 172 11.74 13.52 -5.76
N VAL A 173 11.65 13.75 -4.43
CA VAL A 173 11.31 15.08 -3.88
C VAL A 173 12.47 16.07 -4.00
N ARG A 174 13.74 15.63 -3.97
CA ARG A 174 14.92 16.52 -4.04
C ARG A 174 15.27 16.99 -5.45
N ARG A 175 14.67 16.43 -6.49
CA ARG A 175 14.93 16.78 -7.90
C ARG A 175 13.95 17.81 -8.47
N HIS A 176 13.13 18.39 -7.63
CA HIS A 176 12.17 19.47 -7.95
C HIS A 176 12.34 20.64 -6.99
#